data_80672d76b734092b73e5519f383080aa
#
_entry.id   80672d76b734092b73e5519f383080aa
#
_cell.length_a   1.000
_cell.length_b   1.000
_cell.length_c   1.000
_cell.angle_alpha   90.00
_cell.angle_beta   90.00
_cell.angle_gamma   90.00
#
_symmetry.space_group_name_H-M   'P 1'
#
loop_
_entity.id
_entity.type
_entity.pdbx_description
1 polymer ?
#
loop_
_entity_poly.entity_id
_entity_poly.type
_entity_poly.pdbx_seq_one_letter_code
_entity_poly.pdbx_strand_id
1 'polypeptide(L)'
;MAKVEMDIDTLSRYHLTPNQYVFLFLTHSRQYAAMYKFGQEGPGFTAEEINDLARRGFILNLNKSGYYYVDLFVLTDEVGRDLFDQDREKAALEFWNAYPLFLRDSRTGETFSLLTTDKQQFLKDYYVRIGYSAHRHYRVMEGLDYAIDKGLIDMTIRQWLDSEQWKSLLELKELEELA
;
A
#
# COMPACT_ATOMS: atom_id res chain seq x y z
N MET A 1 20.25 4.22 -7.25
CA MET A 1 20.30 3.83 -5.81
C MET A 1 18.94 3.20 -5.48
N ALA A 2 18.94 1.98 -4.96
CA ALA A 2 17.69 1.32 -4.57
C ALA A 2 17.13 2.01 -3.32
N LYS A 3 15.86 2.42 -3.36
CA LYS A 3 15.14 2.98 -2.23
C LYS A 3 13.98 2.04 -1.90
N VAL A 4 13.88 1.65 -0.64
CA VAL A 4 12.78 0.82 -0.14
C VAL A 4 11.99 1.66 0.86
N GLU A 5 10.73 1.88 0.59
CA GLU A 5 9.81 2.50 1.53
C GLU A 5 9.07 1.42 2.28
N MET A 6 9.01 1.53 3.59
CA MET A 6 8.33 0.60 4.48
C MET A 6 7.26 1.30 5.28
N ASP A 7 6.18 0.60 5.49
CA ASP A 7 5.08 1.01 6.32
C ASP A 7 5.04 0.12 7.57
N ILE A 8 5.02 0.73 8.75
CA ILE A 8 5.02 0.01 10.03
C ILE A 8 3.77 -0.86 10.17
N ASP A 9 2.63 -0.39 9.67
CA ASP A 9 1.38 -1.15 9.72
C ASP A 9 1.46 -2.42 8.86
N THR A 10 2.10 -2.33 7.69
CA THR A 10 2.36 -3.50 6.85
C THR A 10 3.28 -4.49 7.56
N LEU A 11 4.36 -4.02 8.19
CA LEU A 11 5.26 -4.88 8.95
C LEU A 11 4.52 -5.59 10.10
N SER A 12 3.70 -4.86 10.84
CA SER A 12 2.90 -5.39 11.95
C SER A 12 1.86 -6.40 11.46
N ARG A 13 1.12 -6.08 10.42
CA ARG A 13 0.06 -6.93 9.86
C ARG A 13 0.56 -8.28 9.39
N TYR A 14 1.73 -8.30 8.76
CA TYR A 14 2.33 -9.52 8.23
C TYR A 14 3.39 -10.10 9.16
N HIS A 15 3.59 -9.52 10.34
CA HIS A 15 4.63 -9.94 11.31
C HIS A 15 6.01 -10.06 10.65
N LEU A 16 6.39 -9.03 9.88
CA LEU A 16 7.66 -8.97 9.19
C LEU A 16 8.67 -8.11 9.96
N THR A 17 9.92 -8.52 9.99
CA THR A 17 11.02 -7.62 10.34
C THR A 17 11.31 -6.66 9.19
N PRO A 18 11.90 -5.48 9.42
CA PRO A 18 12.35 -4.59 8.34
C PRO A 18 13.25 -5.30 7.33
N ASN A 19 14.17 -6.14 7.77
CA ASN A 19 15.04 -6.91 6.88
C ASN A 19 14.27 -7.91 6.02
N GLN A 20 13.28 -8.61 6.58
CA GLN A 20 12.42 -9.51 5.82
C GLN A 20 11.63 -8.74 4.75
N TYR A 21 11.10 -7.58 5.07
CA TYR A 21 10.39 -6.76 4.09
C TYR A 21 11.32 -6.29 2.96
N VAL A 22 12.53 -5.81 3.28
CA VAL A 22 13.55 -5.44 2.28
C VAL A 22 13.89 -6.62 1.38
N PHE A 23 14.07 -7.81 1.95
CA PHE A 23 14.33 -9.03 1.18
C PHE A 23 13.21 -9.35 0.21
N LEU A 24 11.95 -9.32 0.66
CA LEU A 24 10.78 -9.56 -0.18
C LEU A 24 10.65 -8.52 -1.30
N PHE A 25 10.82 -7.24 -0.97
CA PHE A 25 10.74 -6.15 -1.95
C PHE A 25 11.81 -6.28 -3.05
N LEU A 26 13.06 -6.51 -2.67
CA LEU A 26 14.17 -6.64 -3.61
C LEU A 26 14.04 -7.91 -4.46
N THR A 27 13.54 -9.00 -3.88
CA THR A 27 13.25 -10.25 -4.62
C THR A 27 12.13 -10.01 -5.64
N HIS A 28 11.04 -9.37 -5.24
CA HIS A 28 9.91 -9.07 -6.11
C HIS A 28 10.31 -8.16 -7.28
N SER A 29 11.06 -7.10 -6.98
CA SER A 29 11.55 -6.14 -7.98
C SER A 29 12.76 -6.64 -8.76
N ARG A 30 13.25 -7.85 -8.49
CA ARG A 30 14.43 -8.47 -9.11
C ARG A 30 15.71 -7.61 -9.03
N GLN A 31 15.85 -6.88 -7.93
CA GLN A 31 17.01 -6.01 -7.68
C GLN A 31 18.16 -6.79 -7.01
N TYR A 32 18.62 -7.83 -7.64
CA TYR A 32 19.61 -8.75 -7.08
C TYR A 32 20.95 -8.09 -6.75
N ALA A 33 21.39 -7.11 -7.57
CA ALA A 33 22.59 -6.33 -7.26
C ALA A 33 22.46 -5.52 -5.95
N ALA A 34 21.26 -4.95 -5.70
CA ALA A 34 20.99 -4.25 -4.46
C ALA A 34 20.92 -5.22 -3.26
N MET A 35 20.34 -6.43 -3.45
CA MET A 35 20.35 -7.48 -2.43
C MET A 35 21.77 -7.89 -2.04
N TYR A 36 22.61 -8.10 -3.03
CA TYR A 36 24.01 -8.48 -2.81
C TYR A 36 24.78 -7.39 -2.06
N LYS A 37 24.61 -6.14 -2.47
CA LYS A 37 25.21 -4.99 -1.79
C LYS A 37 24.72 -4.85 -0.34
N PHE A 38 23.45 -4.99 -0.09
CA PHE A 38 22.87 -4.96 1.24
C PHE A 38 23.43 -6.08 2.14
N GLY A 39 23.65 -7.27 1.57
CA GLY A 39 24.26 -8.38 2.28
C GLY A 39 25.74 -8.18 2.64
N GLN A 40 26.49 -7.44 1.82
CA GLN A 40 27.94 -7.24 2.02
C GLN A 40 28.28 -5.95 2.78
N GLU A 41 27.59 -4.86 2.49
CA GLU A 41 27.91 -3.52 3.00
C GLU A 41 26.93 -3.04 4.07
N GLY A 42 25.78 -3.69 4.18
CA GLY A 42 24.70 -3.35 5.10
C GLY A 42 24.52 -4.38 6.22
N PRO A 43 23.36 -4.35 6.91
CA PRO A 43 23.05 -5.29 8.00
C PRO A 43 22.91 -6.73 7.53
N GLY A 44 22.71 -6.94 6.23
CA GLY A 44 22.55 -8.27 5.64
C GLY A 44 21.21 -8.95 5.97
N PHE A 45 21.06 -10.15 5.39
CA PHE A 45 19.94 -11.03 5.66
C PHE A 45 20.47 -12.28 6.39
N THR A 46 19.86 -12.63 7.51
CA THR A 46 20.21 -13.85 8.22
C THR A 46 19.53 -15.07 7.60
N ALA A 47 20.15 -16.23 7.70
CA ALA A 47 19.53 -17.48 7.26
C ALA A 47 18.23 -17.76 8.03
N GLU A 48 18.14 -17.37 9.29
CA GLU A 48 16.94 -17.50 10.11
C GLU A 48 15.78 -16.67 9.56
N GLU A 49 15.99 -15.40 9.19
CA GLU A 49 14.97 -14.54 8.60
C GLU A 49 14.45 -15.10 7.27
N ILE A 50 15.34 -15.59 6.41
CA ILE A 50 14.97 -16.18 5.11
C ILE A 50 14.23 -17.51 5.31
N ASN A 51 14.70 -18.37 6.20
CA ASN A 51 14.05 -19.64 6.50
C ASN A 51 12.66 -19.44 7.15
N ASP A 52 12.50 -18.39 7.95
CA ASP A 52 11.19 -18.04 8.50
C ASP A 52 10.20 -17.64 7.40
N LEU A 53 10.62 -16.82 6.45
CA LEU A 53 9.81 -16.46 5.29
C LEU A 53 9.40 -17.68 4.46
N ALA A 54 10.32 -18.61 4.24
CA ALA A 54 10.05 -19.85 3.50
C ALA A 54 9.06 -20.76 4.27
N ARG A 55 9.26 -20.93 5.57
CA ARG A 55 8.38 -21.72 6.42
C ARG A 55 6.95 -21.15 6.48
N ARG A 56 6.82 -19.84 6.45
CA ARG A 56 5.53 -19.14 6.46
C ARG A 56 4.89 -19.05 5.08
N GLY A 57 5.54 -19.54 4.03
CA GLY A 57 5.00 -19.56 2.67
C GLY A 57 5.07 -18.22 1.93
N PHE A 58 5.92 -17.29 2.38
CA PHE A 58 6.13 -16.02 1.67
C PHE A 58 7.01 -16.20 0.44
N ILE A 59 7.98 -17.10 0.50
CA ILE A 59 8.92 -17.37 -0.57
C ILE A 59 9.08 -18.88 -0.80
N LEU A 60 9.46 -19.21 -2.02
CA LEU A 60 9.98 -20.52 -2.40
C LEU A 60 11.50 -20.42 -2.54
N ASN A 61 12.21 -21.33 -1.89
CA ASN A 61 13.65 -21.46 -2.03
C ASN A 61 13.96 -22.54 -3.07
N LEU A 62 14.39 -22.13 -4.25
CA LEU A 62 14.78 -23.03 -5.35
C LEU A 62 16.26 -23.40 -5.31
N ASN A 63 17.00 -22.94 -4.31
CA ASN A 63 18.40 -23.30 -4.12
C ASN A 63 18.54 -24.77 -3.77
N LYS A 64 19.63 -25.38 -4.24
CA LYS A 64 20.05 -26.68 -3.75
C LYS A 64 20.57 -26.54 -2.32
N SER A 65 20.44 -27.62 -1.55
CA SER A 65 20.91 -27.67 -0.17
C SER A 65 22.36 -27.17 -0.04
N GLY A 66 22.60 -26.21 0.87
CA GLY A 66 23.89 -25.63 1.13
C GLY A 66 24.28 -24.42 0.25
N TYR A 67 23.40 -23.99 -0.67
CA TYR A 67 23.63 -22.82 -1.51
C TYR A 67 22.54 -21.78 -1.30
N TYR A 68 22.91 -20.49 -1.36
CA TYR A 68 22.02 -19.34 -1.22
C TYR A 68 22.26 -18.34 -2.36
N TYR A 69 21.79 -18.67 -3.54
CA TYR A 69 21.76 -17.72 -4.65
C TYR A 69 20.48 -16.89 -4.56
N VAL A 70 20.63 -15.58 -4.52
CA VAL A 70 19.53 -14.63 -4.30
C VAL A 70 18.48 -14.65 -5.42
N ASP A 71 18.88 -14.96 -6.63
CA ASP A 71 18.00 -15.09 -7.80
C ASP A 71 17.19 -16.40 -7.85
N LEU A 72 17.46 -17.33 -6.92
CA LEU A 72 16.72 -18.58 -6.76
C LEU A 72 15.69 -18.55 -5.63
N PHE A 73 15.46 -17.40 -5.02
CA PHE A 73 14.29 -17.16 -4.18
C PHE A 73 13.19 -16.51 -5.00
N VAL A 74 11.99 -17.02 -4.86
CA VAL A 74 10.81 -16.52 -5.60
C VAL A 74 9.69 -16.25 -4.60
N LEU A 75 9.07 -15.07 -4.69
CA LEU A 75 7.86 -14.80 -3.92
C LEU A 75 6.73 -15.72 -4.39
N THR A 76 5.90 -16.14 -3.43
CA THR A 76 4.63 -16.76 -3.80
C THR A 76 3.72 -15.70 -4.43
N ASP A 77 2.89 -16.11 -5.39
CA ASP A 77 2.02 -15.20 -6.14
C ASP A 77 1.06 -14.42 -5.24
N GLU A 78 0.58 -15.06 -4.18
CA GLU A 78 -0.31 -14.43 -3.20
C GLU A 78 0.39 -13.28 -2.47
N VAL A 79 1.59 -13.53 -1.96
CA VAL A 79 2.38 -12.53 -1.24
C VAL A 79 2.81 -11.39 -2.15
N GLY A 80 3.22 -11.68 -3.37
CA GLY A 80 3.57 -10.67 -4.37
C GLY A 80 2.40 -9.71 -4.63
N ARG A 81 1.22 -10.26 -4.86
CA ARG A 81 -0.01 -9.47 -5.07
C ARG A 81 -0.38 -8.64 -3.85
N ASP A 82 -0.38 -9.25 -2.67
CA ASP A 82 -0.83 -8.60 -1.46
C ASP A 82 0.09 -7.47 -1.00
N LEU A 83 1.40 -7.65 -1.17
CA LEU A 83 2.38 -6.68 -0.70
C LEU A 83 2.79 -5.66 -1.77
N PHE A 84 2.87 -6.06 -3.05
CA PHE A 84 3.55 -5.27 -4.07
C PHE A 84 2.79 -5.06 -5.38
N ASP A 85 1.98 -6.04 -5.81
CA ASP A 85 1.31 -6.05 -7.12
C ASP A 85 -0.18 -5.76 -7.03
N GLN A 86 -0.60 -4.94 -6.09
CA GLN A 86 -1.97 -4.45 -6.16
C GLN A 86 -2.18 -3.83 -7.54
N ASP A 87 -3.21 -4.29 -8.24
CA ASP A 87 -3.60 -3.73 -9.52
C ASP A 87 -3.91 -2.23 -9.34
N ARG A 88 -2.96 -1.39 -9.77
CA ARG A 88 -2.98 0.05 -9.54
C ARG A 88 -4.18 0.71 -10.19
N GLU A 89 -4.54 0.22 -11.37
CA GLU A 89 -5.71 0.73 -12.09
C GLU A 89 -7.00 0.30 -11.39
N LYS A 90 -7.07 -0.95 -10.94
CA LYS A 90 -8.20 -1.47 -10.19
C LYS A 90 -8.39 -0.72 -8.87
N ALA A 91 -7.31 -0.50 -8.12
CA ALA A 91 -7.35 0.26 -6.88
C ALA A 91 -7.82 1.72 -7.11
N ALA A 92 -7.29 2.37 -8.15
CA ALA A 92 -7.70 3.71 -8.53
C ALA A 92 -9.18 3.77 -8.94
N LEU A 93 -9.63 2.77 -9.70
CA LEU A 93 -11.03 2.66 -10.13
C LEU A 93 -11.98 2.39 -8.95
N GLU A 94 -11.56 1.56 -8.01
CA GLU A 94 -12.31 1.30 -6.77
C GLU A 94 -12.55 2.60 -6.00
N PHE A 95 -11.50 3.38 -5.76
CA PHE A 95 -11.61 4.67 -5.10
C PHE A 95 -12.51 5.66 -5.88
N TRP A 96 -12.28 5.77 -7.20
CA TRP A 96 -13.09 6.65 -8.07
C TRP A 96 -14.57 6.32 -8.01
N ASN A 97 -14.92 5.04 -8.07
CA ASN A 97 -16.31 4.59 -8.06
C ASN A 97 -16.96 4.72 -6.68
N ALA A 98 -16.19 4.65 -5.60
CA ALA A 98 -16.68 4.82 -4.24
C ALA A 98 -16.88 6.29 -3.86
N TYR A 99 -16.15 7.22 -4.49
CA TYR A 99 -16.25 8.64 -4.15
C TYR A 99 -17.60 9.23 -4.60
N PRO A 100 -18.28 10.04 -3.76
CA PRO A 100 -19.55 10.64 -4.11
C PRO A 100 -19.45 11.52 -5.35
N LEU A 101 -20.42 11.41 -6.25
CA LEU A 101 -20.47 12.17 -7.50
C LEU A 101 -20.79 13.65 -7.28
N PHE A 102 -21.68 13.90 -6.31
CA PHE A 102 -22.25 15.23 -6.07
C PHE A 102 -22.39 15.50 -4.57
N LEU A 103 -22.21 16.75 -4.23
CA LEU A 103 -22.57 17.29 -2.92
C LEU A 103 -23.74 18.26 -3.12
N ARG A 104 -24.77 18.14 -2.28
CA ARG A 104 -25.88 19.08 -2.24
C ARG A 104 -25.71 20.02 -1.04
N ASP A 105 -25.64 21.31 -1.33
CA ASP A 105 -25.64 22.33 -0.28
C ASP A 105 -27.04 22.33 0.40
N SER A 106 -27.04 22.04 1.70
CA SER A 106 -28.29 21.97 2.47
C SER A 106 -29.00 23.33 2.62
N ARG A 107 -28.26 24.43 2.48
CA ARG A 107 -28.76 25.79 2.62
C ARG A 107 -29.35 26.33 1.32
N THR A 108 -28.66 26.15 0.20
CA THR A 108 -29.03 26.68 -1.11
C THR A 108 -29.80 25.68 -1.98
N GLY A 109 -29.67 24.39 -1.69
CA GLY A 109 -30.19 23.28 -2.50
C GLY A 109 -29.40 23.05 -3.79
N GLU A 110 -28.34 23.82 -4.04
CA GLU A 110 -27.46 23.66 -5.20
C GLU A 110 -26.67 22.37 -5.12
N THR A 111 -26.38 21.79 -6.28
CA THR A 111 -25.61 20.56 -6.40
C THR A 111 -24.27 20.83 -7.09
N PHE A 112 -23.19 20.42 -6.44
CA PHE A 112 -21.83 20.58 -6.95
C PHE A 112 -21.25 19.22 -7.32
N SER A 113 -20.59 19.14 -8.48
CA SER A 113 -19.83 17.93 -8.84
C SER A 113 -18.56 17.83 -8.03
N LEU A 114 -18.32 16.67 -7.46
CA LEU A 114 -17.09 16.36 -6.70
C LEU A 114 -16.01 15.69 -7.55
N LEU A 115 -16.39 15.16 -8.72
CA LEU A 115 -15.48 14.57 -9.68
C LEU A 115 -15.09 15.59 -10.73
N THR A 116 -14.28 16.56 -10.35
CA THR A 116 -13.86 17.70 -11.20
C THR A 116 -12.60 17.47 -12.01
N THR A 117 -12.00 16.30 -11.89
CA THR A 117 -10.76 15.93 -12.60
C THR A 117 -11.04 14.93 -13.72
N ASP A 118 -10.14 14.89 -14.72
CA ASP A 118 -10.21 13.87 -15.78
C ASP A 118 -9.98 12.47 -15.20
N LYS A 119 -10.90 11.55 -15.48
CA LYS A 119 -10.88 10.20 -14.94
C LYS A 119 -9.62 9.43 -15.32
N GLN A 120 -9.21 9.50 -16.60
CA GLN A 120 -8.05 8.72 -17.06
C GLN A 120 -6.76 9.23 -16.41
N GLN A 121 -6.63 10.55 -16.30
CA GLN A 121 -5.50 11.15 -15.61
C GLN A 121 -5.51 10.79 -14.11
N PHE A 122 -6.67 10.83 -13.48
CA PHE A 122 -6.83 10.42 -12.08
C PHE A 122 -6.39 8.97 -11.85
N LEU A 123 -6.82 8.03 -12.69
CA LEU A 123 -6.46 6.61 -12.56
C LEU A 123 -4.94 6.40 -12.68
N LYS A 124 -4.26 7.18 -13.51
CA LYS A 124 -2.78 7.12 -13.63
C LYS A 124 -2.07 7.70 -12.41
N ASP A 125 -2.59 8.78 -11.85
CA ASP A 125 -1.93 9.53 -10.79
C ASP A 125 -2.27 9.03 -9.38
N TYR A 126 -3.36 8.30 -9.21
CA TYR A 126 -3.87 7.88 -7.91
C TYR A 126 -2.82 7.19 -7.05
N TYR A 127 -2.16 6.18 -7.61
CA TYR A 127 -1.19 5.38 -6.86
C TYR A 127 0.06 6.19 -6.44
N VAL A 128 0.46 7.14 -7.28
CA VAL A 128 1.52 8.11 -6.94
C VAL A 128 1.09 8.97 -5.75
N ARG A 129 -0.15 9.47 -5.77
CA ARG A 129 -0.69 10.34 -4.72
C ARG A 129 -0.79 9.66 -3.37
N ILE A 130 -1.12 8.37 -3.34
CA ILE A 130 -1.15 7.58 -2.10
C ILE A 130 0.21 6.98 -1.72
N GLY A 131 1.26 7.18 -2.51
CA GLY A 131 2.64 6.77 -2.20
C GLY A 131 2.95 5.31 -2.49
N TYR A 132 2.40 4.74 -3.56
CA TYR A 132 2.72 3.39 -4.06
C TYR A 132 2.53 2.23 -3.07
N SER A 133 1.60 2.33 -2.15
CA SER A 133 1.41 1.32 -1.11
C SER A 133 0.00 0.71 -1.18
N ALA A 134 -0.08 -0.62 -1.30
CA ALA A 134 -1.34 -1.36 -1.19
C ALA A 134 -2.01 -1.15 0.16
N HIS A 135 -1.22 -1.09 1.24
CA HIS A 135 -1.72 -0.80 2.57
C HIS A 135 -2.31 0.61 2.65
N ARG A 136 -1.67 1.61 2.04
CA ARG A 136 -2.22 2.97 1.99
C ARG A 136 -3.54 3.03 1.23
N HIS A 137 -3.67 2.28 0.12
CA HIS A 137 -4.96 2.18 -0.56
C HIS A 137 -6.05 1.66 0.38
N TYR A 138 -5.76 0.60 1.13
CA TYR A 138 -6.70 0.08 2.13
C TYR A 138 -7.09 1.13 3.17
N ARG A 139 -6.13 1.85 3.73
CA ARG A 139 -6.38 2.95 4.71
C ARG A 139 -7.16 4.10 4.09
N VAL A 140 -6.88 4.45 2.85
CA VAL A 140 -7.62 5.48 2.09
C VAL A 140 -9.08 5.06 1.93
N MET A 141 -9.34 3.82 1.53
CA MET A 141 -10.71 3.29 1.39
C MET A 141 -11.44 3.23 2.73
N GLU A 142 -10.77 2.80 3.78
CA GLU A 142 -11.34 2.79 5.14
C GLU A 142 -11.72 4.21 5.61
N GLY A 143 -10.87 5.19 5.37
CA GLY A 143 -11.16 6.60 5.67
C GLY A 143 -12.30 7.17 4.83
N LEU A 144 -12.37 6.76 3.55
CA LEU A 144 -13.46 7.16 2.65
C LEU A 144 -14.80 6.58 3.11
N ASP A 145 -14.84 5.29 3.42
CA ASP A 145 -16.07 4.63 3.91
C ASP A 145 -16.57 5.29 5.18
N TYR A 146 -15.70 5.57 6.13
CA TYR A 146 -16.05 6.30 7.34
C TYR A 146 -16.58 7.71 7.05
N ALA A 147 -15.94 8.45 6.13
CA ALA A 147 -16.39 9.79 5.75
C ALA A 147 -17.76 9.79 5.07
N ILE A 148 -18.04 8.81 4.22
CA ILE A 148 -19.34 8.64 3.57
C ILE A 148 -20.41 8.32 4.61
N ASP A 149 -20.14 7.39 5.49
CA ASP A 149 -21.06 6.92 6.52
C ASP A 149 -21.46 8.04 7.49
N LYS A 150 -20.52 8.92 7.82
CA LYS A 150 -20.72 10.09 8.70
C LYS A 150 -21.16 11.36 7.96
N GLY A 151 -21.25 11.35 6.64
CA GLY A 151 -21.60 12.54 5.86
C GLY A 151 -20.55 13.66 5.91
N LEU A 152 -19.27 13.30 5.99
CA LEU A 152 -18.15 14.23 6.15
C LEU A 152 -17.43 14.58 4.83
N ILE A 153 -17.99 14.21 3.68
CA ILE A 153 -17.43 14.58 2.38
C ILE A 153 -17.93 15.99 2.01
N ASP A 154 -17.02 16.94 1.94
CA ASP A 154 -17.29 18.36 1.66
C ASP A 154 -16.36 18.96 0.60
N MET A 155 -15.54 18.15 -0.06
CA MET A 155 -14.55 18.61 -1.03
C MET A 155 -14.46 17.70 -2.25
N THR A 156 -13.77 18.17 -3.30
CA THR A 156 -13.56 17.39 -4.51
C THR A 156 -12.66 16.18 -4.25
N ILE A 157 -12.79 15.15 -5.09
CA ILE A 157 -11.99 13.92 -5.01
C ILE A 157 -10.48 14.21 -4.96
N ARG A 158 -10.01 15.19 -5.74
CA ARG A 158 -8.61 15.58 -5.77
C ARG A 158 -8.17 16.29 -4.49
N GLN A 159 -8.96 17.23 -4.02
CA GLN A 159 -8.69 17.94 -2.76
C GLN A 159 -8.63 16.98 -1.57
N TRP A 160 -9.53 16.00 -1.54
CA TRP A 160 -9.59 15.00 -0.48
C TRP A 160 -8.33 14.15 -0.41
N LEU A 161 -7.81 13.71 -1.57
CA LEU A 161 -6.56 12.97 -1.64
C LEU A 161 -5.33 13.84 -1.35
N ASP A 162 -5.25 15.02 -1.95
CA ASP A 162 -4.09 15.91 -1.81
C ASP A 162 -3.91 16.44 -0.37
N SER A 163 -5.02 16.62 0.35
CA SER A 163 -5.02 17.00 1.77
C SER A 163 -4.91 15.81 2.73
N GLU A 164 -4.81 14.59 2.21
CA GLU A 164 -4.71 13.35 3.00
C GLU A 164 -5.81 13.24 4.08
N GLN A 165 -7.05 13.63 3.75
CA GLN A 165 -8.18 13.65 4.68
C GLN A 165 -8.42 12.31 5.38
N TRP A 166 -8.14 11.21 4.70
CA TRP A 166 -8.25 9.88 5.26
C TRP A 166 -7.46 9.67 6.55
N LYS A 167 -6.34 10.36 6.74
CA LYS A 167 -5.53 10.26 7.98
C LYS A 167 -6.29 10.83 9.18
N SER A 168 -6.78 12.06 9.07
CA SER A 168 -7.55 12.71 10.14
C SER A 168 -8.86 11.98 10.44
N LEU A 169 -9.51 11.43 9.41
CA LEU A 169 -10.76 10.68 9.56
C LEU A 169 -10.55 9.37 10.29
N LEU A 170 -9.44 8.68 10.04
CA LEU A 170 -9.09 7.46 10.77
C LEU A 170 -8.73 7.73 12.22
N GLU A 171 -8.05 8.83 12.52
CA GLU A 171 -7.80 9.28 13.89
C GLU A 171 -9.13 9.56 14.63
N LEU A 172 -10.10 10.21 13.99
CA LEU A 172 -11.43 10.41 14.55
C LEU A 172 -12.16 9.11 14.81
N LYS A 173 -12.12 8.17 13.85
CA LYS A 173 -12.70 6.83 14.01
C LYS A 173 -12.13 6.09 15.21
N GLU A 174 -10.80 6.08 15.34
CA GLU A 174 -10.11 5.46 16.47
C GLU A 174 -10.51 6.09 17.81
N LEU A 175 -10.67 7.42 17.87
CA LEU A 175 -11.14 8.12 19.06
C LEU A 175 -12.59 7.76 19.41
N GLU A 176 -13.47 7.61 18.44
CA GLU A 176 -14.85 7.18 18.68
C GLU A 176 -14.94 5.72 19.18
N GLU A 177 -14.09 4.84 18.69
CA GLU A 177 -14.02 3.44 19.13
C GLU A 177 -13.48 3.27 20.56
N LEU A 178 -12.67 4.24 21.03
CA LEU A 178 -12.14 4.26 22.40
C LEU A 178 -13.10 4.92 23.42
N ALA A 179 -14.08 5.62 22.95
CA ALA A 179 -15.07 6.30 23.82
C ALA A 179 -16.22 5.37 24.20
#